data_bbb19070b6be74036de270633479538d
#
_entry.id   bbb19070b6be74036de270633479538d
#
_cell.length_a   1.000
_cell.length_b   1.000
_cell.length_c   1.000
_cell.angle_alpha   90.00
_cell.angle_beta   90.00
_cell.angle_gamma   90.00
#
_symmetry.space_group_name_H-M   'P 1'
#
loop_
_entity.id
_entity.type
_entity.pdbx_description
1 polymer ?
#
loop_
_entity_poly.entity_id
_entity_poly.type
_entity_poly.pdbx_seq_one_letter_code
_entity_poly.pdbx_strand_id
1 'polypeptide(L)'
;MRLYITAPGVGLRGRGRQRLEQRLRLILGSWSSHIRRAKVSLGAASNPEGGLERECLIEAQLIPSGSVRVQALGLDASTALERAGRRLVVLVKDEFQRNPHGSQSGVY
;
A
#
# COMPACT_ATOMS: atom_id res chain seq x y z
N MET A 1 -5.89 -1.04 11.26
CA MET A 1 -5.46 -0.24 10.11
C MET A 1 -6.64 0.50 9.51
N ARG A 2 -6.50 1.78 9.36
CA ARG A 2 -7.45 2.56 8.59
C ARG A 2 -6.99 2.59 7.15
N LEU A 3 -7.90 2.33 6.22
CA LEU A 3 -7.55 2.21 4.82
C LEU A 3 -8.38 3.19 3.99
N TYR A 4 -7.71 4.00 3.20
CA TYR A 4 -8.34 4.97 2.32
C TYR A 4 -7.87 4.72 0.90
N ILE A 5 -8.82 4.52 -0.02
CA ILE A 5 -8.49 4.33 -1.43
C ILE A 5 -9.11 5.45 -2.23
N THR A 6 -8.28 6.15 -2.99
CA THR A 6 -8.73 7.16 -3.93
C THR A 6 -8.31 6.73 -5.33
N ALA A 7 -9.19 6.96 -6.29
CA ALA A 7 -8.94 6.54 -7.66
C ALA A 7 -9.51 7.56 -8.64
N PRO A 8 -8.95 8.78 -8.65
CA PRO A 8 -9.43 9.80 -9.57
C PRO A 8 -9.22 9.36 -11.02
N GLY A 9 -10.27 9.48 -11.83
CA GLY A 9 -10.19 9.13 -13.25
C GLY A 9 -10.22 7.66 -13.56
N VAL A 10 -10.34 6.80 -12.57
CA VAL A 10 -10.37 5.35 -12.79
C VAL A 10 -11.77 4.79 -12.71
N GLY A 11 -12.72 5.55 -12.18
CA GLY A 11 -14.12 5.12 -12.13
C GLY A 11 -14.40 4.03 -11.13
N LEU A 12 -13.60 3.88 -10.12
CA LEU A 12 -13.82 2.89 -9.07
C LEU A 12 -15.00 3.32 -8.20
N ARG A 13 -15.95 2.41 -8.04
CA ARG A 13 -17.12 2.64 -7.22
C ARG A 13 -17.39 1.41 -6.36
N GLY A 14 -18.04 1.63 -5.24
CA GLY A 14 -18.61 0.63 -4.35
C GLY A 14 -17.89 -0.69 -4.32
N ARG A 15 -18.36 -1.65 -5.11
CA ARG A 15 -17.82 -3.02 -5.09
C ARG A 15 -16.36 -3.10 -5.54
N GLY A 16 -16.00 -2.28 -6.53
CA GLY A 16 -14.61 -2.26 -6.98
C GLY A 16 -13.67 -1.82 -5.88
N ARG A 17 -14.07 -0.79 -5.16
CA ARG A 17 -13.28 -0.29 -4.04
C ARG A 17 -13.19 -1.34 -2.93
N GLN A 18 -14.30 -1.97 -2.60
CA GLN A 18 -14.33 -3.00 -1.56
C GLN A 18 -13.44 -4.18 -1.92
N ARG A 19 -13.46 -4.60 -3.18
CA ARG A 19 -12.61 -5.70 -3.62
C ARG A 19 -11.13 -5.37 -3.46
N LEU A 20 -10.76 -4.15 -3.80
CA LEU A 20 -9.37 -3.72 -3.66
C LEU A 20 -8.97 -3.62 -2.20
N GLU A 21 -9.86 -3.13 -1.35
CA GLU A 21 -9.60 -3.09 0.08
C GLU A 21 -9.38 -4.49 0.64
N GLN A 22 -10.26 -5.41 0.30
CA GLN A 22 -10.15 -6.79 0.76
C GLN A 22 -8.87 -7.44 0.25
N ARG A 23 -8.54 -7.20 -1.01
CA ARG A 23 -7.33 -7.74 -1.59
C ARG A 23 -6.09 -7.24 -0.85
N LEU A 24 -6.03 -5.95 -0.58
CA LEU A 24 -4.90 -5.39 0.13
C LEU A 24 -4.79 -5.94 1.55
N ARG A 25 -5.93 -6.07 2.24
CA ARG A 25 -5.92 -6.63 3.58
C ARG A 25 -5.42 -8.07 3.59
N LEU A 26 -5.79 -8.85 2.58
CA LEU A 26 -5.31 -10.23 2.44
C LEU A 26 -3.80 -10.26 2.19
N ILE A 27 -3.30 -9.38 1.33
CA ILE A 27 -1.88 -9.32 1.03
C ILE A 27 -1.08 -8.94 2.28
N LEU A 28 -1.55 -7.97 3.02
CA LEU A 28 -0.87 -7.52 4.23
C LEU A 28 -0.95 -8.55 5.35
N GLY A 29 -2.05 -9.29 5.42
CA GLY A 29 -2.24 -10.31 6.45
C GLY A 29 -2.05 -9.75 7.84
N SER A 30 -1.31 -10.46 8.67
CA SER A 30 -1.07 -10.04 10.05
C SER A 30 -0.25 -8.74 10.13
N TRP A 31 0.46 -8.39 9.07
CA TRP A 31 1.26 -7.15 9.07
C TRP A 31 0.39 -5.90 9.10
N SER A 32 -0.90 -6.04 8.81
CA SER A 32 -1.83 -4.90 8.90
C SER A 32 -1.90 -4.33 10.32
N SER A 33 -1.63 -5.14 11.33
CA SER A 33 -1.64 -4.67 12.71
C SER A 33 -0.47 -3.74 13.03
N HIS A 34 0.54 -3.70 12.18
CA HIS A 34 1.67 -2.80 12.33
C HIS A 34 1.48 -1.50 11.55
N ILE A 35 0.34 -1.35 10.91
CA ILE A 35 0.03 -0.16 10.13
C ILE A 35 -1.13 0.57 10.79
N ARG A 36 -0.90 1.85 11.08
CA ARG A 36 -1.96 2.69 11.65
C ARG A 36 -2.93 3.12 10.56
N ARG A 37 -2.40 3.55 9.43
CA ARG A 37 -3.20 4.07 8.34
C ARG A 37 -2.47 3.83 7.02
N ALA A 38 -3.21 3.42 6.01
CA ALA A 38 -2.68 3.28 4.66
C ALA A 38 -3.54 4.10 3.71
N LYS A 39 -2.89 4.92 2.93
CA LYS A 39 -3.53 5.78 1.94
C LYS A 39 -3.11 5.27 0.57
N VAL A 40 -4.07 4.80 -0.19
CA VAL A 40 -3.85 4.20 -1.50
C VAL A 40 -4.37 5.13 -2.57
N SER A 41 -3.52 5.47 -3.52
CA SER A 41 -3.90 6.28 -4.67
C SER A 41 -3.71 5.47 -5.93
N LEU A 42 -4.77 5.34 -6.72
CA LEU A 42 -4.73 4.63 -7.98
C LEU A 42 -4.91 5.62 -9.11
N GLY A 43 -4.01 5.58 -10.06
CA GLY A 43 -4.05 6.48 -11.19
C GLY A 43 -3.68 5.78 -12.47
N ALA A 44 -3.68 6.53 -13.56
CA ALA A 44 -3.21 6.05 -14.83
C ALA A 44 -1.82 6.61 -15.09
N ALA A 45 -0.97 5.80 -15.67
CA ALA A 45 0.37 6.23 -16.08
C ALA A 45 0.59 5.84 -17.52
N SER A 46 1.21 6.73 -18.28
CA SER A 46 1.60 6.43 -19.65
C SER A 46 3.02 5.91 -19.63
N ASN A 47 3.28 4.82 -20.38
CA ASN A 47 4.66 4.39 -20.53
C ASN A 47 5.25 4.98 -21.81
N PRO A 48 6.58 5.01 -21.92
CA PRO A 48 7.24 5.62 -23.08
C PRO A 48 6.92 4.93 -24.40
N GLU A 49 6.41 3.71 -24.36
CA GLU A 49 6.08 2.95 -25.54
C GLU A 49 4.65 3.15 -26.01
N GLY A 50 3.93 4.08 -25.37
CA GLY A 50 2.58 4.44 -25.77
C GLY A 50 1.48 3.62 -25.14
N GLY A 51 1.80 2.68 -24.26
CA GLY A 51 0.81 1.92 -23.52
C GLY A 51 0.30 2.69 -22.32
N LEU A 52 -0.86 2.28 -21.83
CA LEU A 52 -1.42 2.82 -20.59
C LEU A 52 -1.28 1.77 -19.51
N GLU A 53 -0.74 2.19 -18.38
CA GLU A 53 -0.64 1.34 -17.20
C GLU A 53 -1.37 2.01 -16.05
N ARG A 54 -1.66 1.22 -15.03
CA ARG A 54 -2.19 1.75 -13.79
C ARG A 54 -1.05 1.89 -12.80
N GLU A 55 -1.14 2.92 -11.99
CA GLU A 55 -0.15 3.17 -10.95
C GLU A 55 -0.82 3.08 -9.61
N CYS A 56 -0.17 2.41 -8.67
CA CYS A 56 -0.64 2.36 -7.29
C CYS A 56 0.43 2.93 -6.39
N LEU A 57 0.05 3.92 -5.61
CA LEU A 57 0.91 4.53 -4.61
C LEU A 57 0.30 4.27 -3.25
N ILE A 58 1.06 3.71 -2.32
CA ILE A 58 0.60 3.50 -0.96
C ILE A 58 1.52 4.25 -0.01
N GLU A 59 0.91 5.09 0.81
CA GLU A 59 1.60 5.76 1.90
C GLU A 59 1.04 5.20 3.19
N ALA A 60 1.90 4.60 4.00
CA ALA A 60 1.48 3.95 5.23
C ALA A 60 2.17 4.56 6.43
N GLN A 61 1.38 4.82 7.46
CA GLN A 61 1.89 5.23 8.76
C GLN A 61 1.96 4.00 9.65
N LEU A 62 3.10 3.78 10.25
CA LEU A 62 3.36 2.57 11.02
C LEU A 62 3.12 2.78 12.50
N ILE A 63 2.93 1.69 13.21
CA ILE A 63 2.79 1.67 14.66
C ILE A 63 4.09 1.11 15.22
N PRO A 64 4.71 1.75 16.19
CA PRO A 64 4.27 2.94 16.91
C PRO A 64 4.58 4.25 16.19
N SER A 65 5.49 4.24 15.22
CA SER A 65 5.87 5.46 14.52
C SER A 65 6.50 5.12 13.19
N GLY A 66 6.72 6.14 12.39
CA GLY A 66 7.36 5.99 11.09
C GLY A 66 6.35 5.90 9.96
N SER A 67 6.84 6.08 8.76
CA SER A 67 6.02 5.97 7.57
C SER A 67 6.83 5.35 6.45
N VAL A 68 6.14 4.68 5.53
CA VAL A 68 6.75 4.11 4.34
C VAL A 68 5.89 4.45 3.14
N ARG A 69 6.51 4.44 1.99
CA ARG A 69 5.84 4.78 0.75
C ARG A 69 6.29 3.80 -0.32
N VAL A 70 5.32 3.24 -1.04
CA VAL A 70 5.60 2.30 -2.12
C VAL A 70 4.84 2.71 -3.36
N GLN A 71 5.36 2.33 -4.50
CA GLN A 71 4.76 2.63 -5.80
C GLN A 71 4.93 1.41 -6.68
N ALA A 72 3.92 1.09 -7.46
CA ALA A 72 4.00 -0.01 -8.40
C ALA A 72 3.11 0.26 -9.60
N LEU A 73 3.47 -0.34 -10.72
CA LEU A 73 2.70 -0.26 -11.94
C LEU A 73 2.11 -1.61 -12.26
N GLY A 74 1.01 -1.63 -12.98
CA GLY A 74 0.38 -2.84 -13.45
C GLY A 74 -0.57 -2.53 -14.59
N LEU A 75 -0.96 -3.56 -15.34
CA LEU A 75 -1.87 -3.38 -16.46
C LEU A 75 -3.26 -2.97 -16.02
N ASP A 76 -3.62 -3.33 -14.81
CA ASP A 76 -4.90 -2.93 -14.24
C ASP A 76 -4.70 -2.55 -12.77
N ALA A 77 -5.76 -2.00 -12.18
CA ALA A 77 -5.70 -1.51 -10.80
C ALA A 77 -5.38 -2.64 -9.82
N SER A 78 -5.95 -3.81 -10.04
CA SER A 78 -5.75 -4.95 -9.15
C SER A 78 -4.29 -5.40 -9.15
N THR A 79 -3.68 -5.49 -10.33
CA THR A 79 -2.28 -5.88 -10.45
C THR A 79 -1.36 -4.85 -9.82
N ALA A 80 -1.61 -3.58 -10.06
CA ALA A 80 -0.80 -2.51 -9.48
C ALA A 80 -0.90 -2.54 -7.96
N LEU A 81 -2.11 -2.74 -7.44
CA LEU A 81 -2.34 -2.81 -6.00
C LEU A 81 -1.62 -4.01 -5.38
N GLU A 82 -1.69 -5.17 -6.02
CA GLU A 82 -1.00 -6.36 -5.51
C GLU A 82 0.50 -6.15 -5.44
N ARG A 83 1.07 -5.59 -6.48
CA ARG A 83 2.51 -5.33 -6.51
C ARG A 83 2.92 -4.33 -5.44
N ALA A 84 2.14 -3.26 -5.30
CA ALA A 84 2.41 -2.27 -4.27
C ALA A 84 2.24 -2.87 -2.87
N GLY A 85 1.19 -3.67 -2.68
CA GLY A 85 0.93 -4.32 -1.40
C GLY A 85 2.06 -5.25 -0.98
N ARG A 86 2.61 -6.02 -1.92
CA ARG A 86 3.73 -6.91 -1.61
C ARG A 86 4.98 -6.14 -1.27
N ARG A 87 5.23 -5.04 -1.95
CA ARG A 87 6.34 -4.15 -1.60
C ARG A 87 6.15 -3.56 -0.21
N LEU A 88 4.91 -3.20 0.10
CA LEU A 88 4.60 -2.65 1.41
C LEU A 88 4.89 -3.67 2.51
N VAL A 89 4.50 -4.92 2.31
CA VAL A 89 4.78 -5.98 3.29
C VAL A 89 6.29 -6.08 3.54
N VAL A 90 7.08 -6.07 2.49
CA VAL A 90 8.54 -6.16 2.63
C VAL A 90 9.06 -5.00 3.49
N LEU A 91 8.59 -3.79 3.22
CA LEU A 91 9.05 -2.62 3.97
C LEU A 91 8.59 -2.65 5.43
N VAL A 92 7.36 -3.07 5.67
CA VAL A 92 6.84 -3.16 7.04
C VAL A 92 7.62 -4.21 7.83
N LYS A 93 7.86 -5.37 7.22
CA LYS A 93 8.66 -6.42 7.86
C LYS A 93 10.07 -5.93 8.16
N ASP A 94 10.68 -5.27 7.19
CA ASP A 94 12.02 -4.75 7.33
C ASP A 94 12.11 -3.76 8.47
N GLU A 95 11.15 -2.86 8.54
CA GLU A 95 11.10 -1.86 9.59
C GLU A 95 10.89 -2.51 10.96
N PHE A 96 10.02 -3.52 11.02
CA PHE A 96 9.75 -4.23 12.26
C PHE A 96 11.00 -5.00 12.72
N GLN A 97 11.71 -5.63 11.81
CA GLN A 97 12.92 -6.40 12.15
C GLN A 97 14.06 -5.50 12.57
N ARG A 98 14.15 -4.32 11.95
CA ARG A 98 15.18 -3.34 12.28
C ARG A 98 14.92 -2.69 13.63
N ASN A 99 13.65 -2.56 14.00
CA ASN A 99 13.22 -1.83 15.17
C ASN A 99 12.07 -2.55 15.85
N PRO A 100 12.30 -3.78 16.34
CA PRO A 100 11.21 -4.64 16.81
C PRO A 100 10.43 -4.08 17.98
N HIS A 101 11.00 -3.16 18.74
CA HIS A 101 10.32 -2.53 19.87
C HIS A 101 9.85 -1.13 19.54
N GLY A 102 9.87 -0.78 18.26
CA GLY A 102 9.39 0.49 17.79
C GLY A 102 10.15 1.65 18.40
N SER A 103 9.41 2.60 18.94
CA SER A 103 10.01 3.80 19.47
C SER A 103 10.87 3.56 20.69
N GLN A 104 10.88 2.35 21.21
CA GLN A 104 11.69 2.02 22.38
C GLN A 104 13.12 1.68 22.03
N SER A 105 13.44 1.63 20.77
CA SER A 105 14.75 1.23 20.33
C SER A 105 15.87 2.07 20.91
N GLY A 106 15.60 3.28 21.29
CA GLY A 106 16.60 4.16 21.84
C GLY A 106 16.74 4.07 23.37
N VAL A 107 16.05 3.18 23.97
CA VAL A 107 16.03 3.08 25.42
C VAL A 107 17.06 2.05 25.86
N TYR A 108 18.04 2.48 26.38
CA TYR A 108 19.05 1.62 26.96
C TYR A 108 19.90 2.35 27.83
#